data_198d1ba95c9951f8e41bd0fbc9e689d5
#
_entry.id   198d1ba95c9951f8e41bd0fbc9e689d5
#
_cell.length_a   1.000
_cell.length_b   1.000
_cell.length_c   1.000
_cell.angle_alpha   90.00
_cell.angle_beta   90.00
_cell.angle_gamma   90.00
#
_symmetry.space_group_name_H-M   'P 1'
#
loop_
_entity.id
_entity.type
_entity.pdbx_description
1 polymer ?
#
loop_
_entity_poly.entity_id
_entity_poly.type
_entity_poly.pdbx_seq_one_letter_code
_entity_poly.pdbx_strand_id
1 'polypeptide(L)'
;MTYSGKKGSAMNITVYLGASRGNDPSYEACASALGAWIADHGHTLIYGGSRTGLMGALSAGALKKGGTVIGVEPQEFIDTALQQEGLTKLIVTPDMASRKAKMMELGDLFLAFPGGFGTLEEISQVMSEVKLGHLKGRFAFLDFNGYYQPMKAFLEAMVDQGFVDAKWVKAAAFLPSLGALSAFVAGRELPPNRGKRGAILSRSDTVSSVLPTMPQRKKRMSSTRPCTANTAISSVP
;
A
#
# COMPACT_ATOMS: atom_id res chain seq x y z
N MET A 1 15.12 -16.98 7.47
CA MET A 1 16.23 -16.02 7.54
C MET A 1 15.94 -15.06 8.69
N THR A 2 16.71 -15.12 9.74
CA THR A 2 16.58 -14.23 10.92
C THR A 2 17.31 -12.93 10.60
N TYR A 3 16.55 -11.84 10.48
CA TYR A 3 17.13 -10.49 10.37
C TYR A 3 17.70 -10.09 11.72
N SER A 4 19.01 -10.09 11.83
CA SER A 4 19.73 -9.57 13.02
C SER A 4 19.87 -8.04 12.88
N GLY A 5 18.77 -7.30 13.03
CA GLY A 5 18.81 -5.86 13.16
C GLY A 5 19.23 -5.48 14.58
N LYS A 6 20.27 -4.66 14.72
CA LYS A 6 20.68 -4.10 16.02
C LYS A 6 19.49 -3.40 16.67
N LYS A 7 19.10 -3.81 17.88
CA LYS A 7 18.10 -3.14 18.71
C LYS A 7 18.44 -1.65 18.83
N GLY A 8 17.58 -0.76 18.31
CA GLY A 8 17.66 0.68 18.52
C GLY A 8 18.49 1.48 17.51
N SER A 9 18.92 0.92 16.37
CA SER A 9 19.58 1.72 15.32
C SER A 9 18.57 2.54 14.51
N ALA A 10 18.95 3.78 14.13
CA ALA A 10 18.21 4.58 13.16
C ALA A 10 18.01 3.79 11.87
N MET A 11 16.81 3.89 11.30
CA MET A 11 16.44 3.22 10.06
C MET A 11 15.84 4.22 9.06
N ASN A 12 15.93 3.89 7.80
CA ASN A 12 15.21 4.55 6.73
C ASN A 12 13.85 3.88 6.56
N ILE A 13 12.78 4.59 6.82
CA ILE A 13 11.40 4.09 6.70
C ILE A 13 10.77 4.69 5.46
N THR A 14 10.57 3.86 4.45
CA THR A 14 9.85 4.24 3.24
C THR A 14 8.36 4.07 3.46
N VAL A 15 7.59 5.15 3.26
CA VAL A 15 6.14 5.16 3.44
C VAL A 15 5.44 5.43 2.11
N TYR A 16 4.60 4.49 1.71
CA TYR A 16 3.69 4.59 0.58
C TYR A 16 2.28 4.91 1.09
N LEU A 17 1.66 5.96 0.57
CA LEU A 17 0.37 6.43 1.05
C LEU A 17 -0.36 7.28 0.01
N GLY A 18 -1.64 7.57 0.27
CA GLY A 18 -2.50 8.27 -0.67
C GLY A 18 -2.07 9.70 -0.99
N ALA A 19 -2.12 10.08 -2.27
CA ALA A 19 -2.05 11.48 -2.73
C ALA A 19 -3.32 12.27 -2.37
N SER A 20 -4.41 11.58 -2.02
CA SER A 20 -5.66 12.15 -1.50
C SER A 20 -5.74 11.98 0.00
N ARG A 21 -6.59 12.79 0.67
CA ARG A 21 -6.79 12.74 2.14
C ARG A 21 -7.70 11.60 2.59
N GLY A 22 -8.49 11.04 1.67
CA GLY A 22 -9.59 10.14 2.01
C GLY A 22 -10.82 10.88 2.52
N ASN A 23 -11.87 10.14 2.89
CA ASN A 23 -13.15 10.72 3.33
C ASN A 23 -13.24 10.91 4.85
N ASP A 24 -12.32 10.30 5.62
CA ASP A 24 -12.28 10.40 7.07
C ASP A 24 -11.06 11.23 7.50
N PRO A 25 -11.26 12.38 8.19
CA PRO A 25 -10.16 13.23 8.63
C PRO A 25 -9.18 12.54 9.59
N SER A 26 -9.56 11.43 10.18
CA SER A 26 -8.68 10.64 11.05
C SER A 26 -7.48 10.05 10.30
N TYR A 27 -7.58 9.83 8.98
CA TYR A 27 -6.44 9.41 8.15
C TYR A 27 -5.34 10.47 8.12
N GLU A 28 -5.71 11.73 7.95
CA GLU A 28 -4.74 12.85 7.93
C GLU A 28 -4.06 13.01 9.28
N ALA A 29 -4.83 12.96 10.37
CA ALA A 29 -4.31 13.02 11.73
C ALA A 29 -3.34 11.86 12.02
N CYS A 30 -3.68 10.64 11.59
CA CYS A 30 -2.84 9.46 11.77
C CYS A 30 -1.57 9.52 10.90
N ALA A 31 -1.65 10.01 9.65
CA ALA A 31 -0.49 10.21 8.79
C ALA A 31 0.49 11.22 9.41
N SER A 32 -0.01 12.35 9.93
CA SER A 32 0.80 13.34 10.65
C SER A 32 1.45 12.74 11.90
N ALA A 33 0.70 11.95 12.68
CA ALA A 33 1.22 11.25 13.85
C ALA A 33 2.29 10.21 13.49
N LEU A 34 2.15 9.51 12.36
CA LEU A 34 3.17 8.59 11.83
C LEU A 34 4.46 9.34 11.50
N GLY A 35 4.37 10.47 10.80
CA GLY A 35 5.55 11.31 10.50
C GLY A 35 6.26 11.77 11.78
N ALA A 36 5.50 12.26 12.74
CA ALA A 36 6.02 12.66 14.06
C ALA A 36 6.68 11.48 14.78
N TRP A 37 6.05 10.30 14.74
CA TRP A 37 6.59 9.08 15.36
C TRP A 37 7.94 8.68 14.73
N ILE A 38 8.06 8.74 13.40
CA ILE A 38 9.32 8.42 12.67
C ILE A 38 10.45 9.36 13.16
N ALA A 39 10.17 10.65 13.25
CA ALA A 39 11.13 11.66 13.71
C ALA A 39 11.49 11.49 15.19
N ASP A 40 10.50 11.34 16.08
CA ASP A 40 10.70 11.19 17.53
C ASP A 40 11.51 9.93 17.89
N HIS A 41 11.55 8.91 17.00
CA HIS A 41 12.35 7.70 17.18
C HIS A 41 13.70 7.74 16.45
N GLY A 42 14.09 8.89 15.89
CA GLY A 42 15.38 9.09 15.22
C GLY A 42 15.51 8.34 13.89
N HIS A 43 14.39 7.99 13.26
CA HIS A 43 14.36 7.36 11.94
C HIS A 43 14.28 8.43 10.83
N THR A 44 14.72 8.06 9.63
CA THR A 44 14.57 8.88 8.43
C THR A 44 13.28 8.50 7.71
N LEU A 45 12.45 9.50 7.39
CA LEU A 45 11.30 9.31 6.51
C LEU A 45 11.74 9.40 5.04
N ILE A 46 11.36 8.38 4.26
CA ILE A 46 11.45 8.38 2.80
C ILE A 46 10.02 8.28 2.25
N TYR A 47 9.65 9.16 1.32
CA TYR A 47 8.32 9.19 0.76
C TYR A 47 8.28 9.87 -0.62
N GLY A 48 7.09 10.01 -1.20
CA GLY A 48 6.89 10.50 -2.56
C GLY A 48 7.16 11.97 -2.84
N GLY A 49 7.61 12.77 -1.88
CA GLY A 49 8.03 14.16 -2.09
C GLY A 49 6.91 15.21 -2.06
N SER A 50 5.67 14.85 -2.36
CA SER A 50 4.55 15.77 -2.50
C SER A 50 4.05 16.34 -1.16
N ARG A 51 3.55 17.59 -1.22
CA ARG A 51 2.84 18.27 -0.11
C ARG A 51 1.34 18.01 -0.09
N THR A 52 0.81 17.23 -1.03
CA THR A 52 -0.63 17.01 -1.17
C THR A 52 -1.11 15.78 -0.38
N GLY A 53 -2.40 15.78 -0.03
CA GLY A 53 -3.08 14.66 0.58
C GLY A 53 -2.41 14.16 1.87
N LEU A 54 -2.37 12.84 2.04
CA LEU A 54 -1.74 12.21 3.20
C LEU A 54 -0.21 12.34 3.17
N MET A 55 0.41 12.49 1.99
CA MET A 55 1.84 12.71 1.85
C MET A 55 2.26 14.02 2.54
N GLY A 56 1.52 15.10 2.32
CA GLY A 56 1.76 16.37 2.98
C GLY A 56 1.58 16.31 4.50
N ALA A 57 0.54 15.61 4.97
CA ALA A 57 0.33 15.43 6.40
C ALA A 57 1.46 14.64 7.07
N LEU A 58 1.92 13.56 6.43
CA LEU A 58 3.03 12.73 6.89
C LEU A 58 4.33 13.55 7.01
N SER A 59 4.73 14.21 5.93
CA SER A 59 5.97 14.98 5.89
C SER A 59 5.94 16.17 6.85
N ALA A 60 4.82 16.91 6.92
CA ALA A 60 4.65 17.99 7.88
C ALA A 60 4.76 17.51 9.33
N GLY A 61 4.20 16.35 9.67
CA GLY A 61 4.33 15.73 10.98
C GLY A 61 5.79 15.46 11.35
N ALA A 62 6.57 14.91 10.43
CA ALA A 62 7.99 14.63 10.64
C ALA A 62 8.83 15.93 10.73
N LEU A 63 8.61 16.88 9.82
CA LEU A 63 9.32 18.17 9.79
C LEU A 63 9.06 18.98 11.05
N LYS A 64 7.83 19.02 11.55
CA LYS A 64 7.46 19.71 12.81
C LYS A 64 8.26 19.19 14.02
N LYS A 65 8.73 17.95 13.96
CA LYS A 65 9.56 17.31 14.99
C LYS A 65 11.07 17.43 14.70
N GLY A 66 11.47 18.17 13.67
CA GLY A 66 12.87 18.27 13.26
C GLY A 66 13.44 17.00 12.66
N GLY A 67 12.58 16.10 12.16
CA GLY A 67 12.98 14.81 11.58
C GLY A 67 13.69 14.95 10.25
N THR A 68 14.49 13.93 9.91
CA THR A 68 15.11 13.79 8.59
C THR A 68 14.07 13.27 7.60
N VAL A 69 13.79 14.05 6.55
CA VAL A 69 12.78 13.75 5.54
C VAL A 69 13.38 13.82 4.14
N ILE A 70 13.32 12.72 3.42
CA ILE A 70 13.78 12.58 2.03
C ILE A 70 12.57 12.37 1.12
N GLY A 71 12.31 13.33 0.23
CA GLY A 71 11.34 13.20 -0.85
C GLY A 71 11.99 12.59 -2.10
N VAL A 72 11.29 11.70 -2.79
CA VAL A 72 11.70 11.17 -4.09
C VAL A 72 10.59 11.42 -5.08
N GLU A 73 10.84 12.25 -6.09
CA GLU A 73 9.79 12.71 -6.99
C GLU A 73 10.28 12.66 -8.44
N PRO A 74 9.45 12.23 -9.40
CA PRO A 74 9.83 12.26 -10.80
C PRO A 74 9.80 13.70 -11.36
N GLN A 75 10.60 13.95 -12.37
CA GLN A 75 10.73 15.28 -12.99
C GLN A 75 9.37 15.85 -13.42
N GLU A 76 8.47 15.03 -13.94
CA GLU A 76 7.12 15.43 -14.37
C GLU A 76 6.28 16.12 -13.29
N PHE A 77 6.52 15.81 -12.00
CA PHE A 77 5.81 16.44 -10.88
C PHE A 77 6.53 17.66 -10.31
N ILE A 78 7.81 17.81 -10.60
CA ILE A 78 8.57 19.01 -10.22
C ILE A 78 7.98 20.25 -10.91
N ASP A 79 7.60 20.13 -12.17
CA ASP A 79 7.06 21.21 -12.97
C ASP A 79 5.67 21.68 -12.47
N THR A 80 4.99 20.87 -11.65
CA THR A 80 3.69 21.22 -11.06
C THR A 80 3.78 21.92 -9.70
N ALA A 81 4.99 22.16 -9.20
CA ALA A 81 5.27 22.80 -7.90
C ALA A 81 4.51 22.19 -6.72
N LEU A 82 4.36 20.87 -6.71
CA LEU A 82 3.66 20.14 -5.64
C LEU A 82 4.60 19.62 -4.55
N GLN A 83 5.89 19.91 -4.63
CA GLN A 83 6.89 19.46 -3.69
C GLN A 83 6.66 20.04 -2.29
N GLN A 84 6.96 19.24 -1.28
CA GLN A 84 6.99 19.68 0.10
C GLN A 84 8.22 20.61 0.31
N GLU A 85 7.99 21.75 0.92
CA GLU A 85 9.07 22.64 1.37
C GLU A 85 9.71 22.16 2.66
N GLY A 86 10.97 22.54 2.89
CA GLY A 86 11.70 22.23 4.12
C GLY A 86 12.18 20.77 4.22
N LEU A 87 12.14 20.00 3.14
CA LEU A 87 12.71 18.66 3.10
C LEU A 87 14.21 18.68 3.41
N THR A 88 14.72 17.69 4.13
CA THR A 88 16.16 17.49 4.31
C THR A 88 16.84 17.24 2.96
N LYS A 89 16.17 16.49 2.08
CA LYS A 89 16.63 16.24 0.72
C LYS A 89 15.45 15.96 -0.21
N LEU A 90 15.49 16.51 -1.41
CA LEU A 90 14.65 16.13 -2.52
C LEU A 90 15.51 15.42 -3.58
N ILE A 91 15.12 14.23 -3.96
CA ILE A 91 15.76 13.44 -5.02
C ILE A 91 14.83 13.45 -6.21
N VAL A 92 15.27 14.06 -7.30
CA VAL A 92 14.52 14.09 -8.56
C VAL A 92 14.95 12.90 -9.42
N THR A 93 13.99 12.20 -9.97
CA THR A 93 14.20 11.03 -10.84
C THR A 93 13.60 11.27 -12.22
N PRO A 94 14.10 10.62 -13.28
CA PRO A 94 13.61 10.87 -14.63
C PRO A 94 12.14 10.45 -14.84
N ASP A 95 11.70 9.39 -14.15
CA ASP A 95 10.39 8.78 -14.32
C ASP A 95 9.89 8.07 -13.05
N MET A 96 8.65 7.57 -13.07
CA MET A 96 8.02 6.84 -11.97
C MET A 96 8.70 5.50 -11.67
N ALA A 97 9.27 4.81 -12.65
CA ALA A 97 9.97 3.55 -12.42
C ALA A 97 11.26 3.78 -11.63
N SER A 98 12.04 4.77 -12.03
CA SER A 98 13.26 5.21 -11.33
C SER A 98 12.96 5.72 -9.92
N ARG A 99 11.84 6.43 -9.73
CA ARG A 99 11.36 6.88 -8.41
C ARG A 99 11.13 5.69 -7.48
N LYS A 100 10.34 4.71 -7.91
CA LYS A 100 10.04 3.52 -7.11
C LYS A 100 11.31 2.73 -6.78
N ALA A 101 12.19 2.55 -7.75
CA ALA A 101 13.49 1.89 -7.54
C ALA A 101 14.33 2.65 -6.50
N LYS A 102 14.39 3.99 -6.58
CA LYS A 102 15.14 4.80 -5.62
C LYS A 102 14.53 4.75 -4.21
N MET A 103 13.21 4.75 -4.08
CA MET A 103 12.54 4.61 -2.78
C MET A 103 12.80 3.24 -2.14
N MET A 104 12.87 2.17 -2.94
CA MET A 104 13.23 0.83 -2.47
C MET A 104 14.73 0.73 -2.10
N GLU A 105 15.61 1.31 -2.90
CA GLU A 105 17.07 1.35 -2.63
C GLU A 105 17.40 1.98 -1.28
N LEU A 106 16.69 3.05 -0.93
CA LEU A 106 16.96 3.83 0.27
C LEU A 106 16.36 3.22 1.55
N GLY A 107 15.31 2.41 1.45
CA GLY A 107 14.51 1.95 2.58
C GLY A 107 15.06 0.70 3.27
N ASP A 108 14.96 0.68 4.59
CA ASP A 108 15.19 -0.51 5.43
C ASP A 108 13.87 -1.17 5.86
N LEU A 109 12.82 -0.37 5.98
CA LEU A 109 11.45 -0.77 6.31
C LEU A 109 10.48 -0.08 5.37
N PHE A 110 9.53 -0.85 4.84
CA PHE A 110 8.54 -0.39 3.87
C PHE A 110 7.14 -0.44 4.49
N LEU A 111 6.48 0.70 4.58
CA LEU A 111 5.15 0.82 5.16
C LEU A 111 4.13 1.25 4.11
N ALA A 112 3.05 0.51 3.99
CA ALA A 112 1.85 0.97 3.30
C ALA A 112 0.87 1.56 4.32
N PHE A 113 0.56 2.85 4.19
CA PHE A 113 -0.54 3.53 4.87
C PHE A 113 -1.73 3.62 3.90
N PRO A 114 -2.97 3.80 4.35
CA PRO A 114 -4.13 3.92 3.46
C PRO A 114 -3.90 4.81 2.25
N GLY A 115 -4.25 4.31 1.06
CA GLY A 115 -4.01 5.00 -0.21
C GLY A 115 -4.73 4.32 -1.37
N GLY A 116 -4.46 4.76 -2.59
CA GLY A 116 -5.07 4.25 -3.81
C GLY A 116 -4.21 3.24 -4.56
N PHE A 117 -4.40 3.20 -5.89
CA PHE A 117 -3.71 2.26 -6.78
C PHE A 117 -2.19 2.42 -6.76
N GLY A 118 -1.66 3.66 -6.66
CA GLY A 118 -0.22 3.89 -6.56
C GLY A 118 0.38 3.24 -5.32
N THR A 119 -0.26 3.43 -4.17
CA THR A 119 0.16 2.79 -2.91
C THR A 119 0.11 1.26 -3.00
N LEU A 120 -0.93 0.71 -3.64
CA LEU A 120 -1.07 -0.73 -3.86
C LEU A 120 0.02 -1.25 -4.79
N GLU A 121 0.31 -0.55 -5.88
CA GLU A 121 1.37 -0.92 -6.83
C GLU A 121 2.74 -0.92 -6.15
N GLU A 122 3.08 0.16 -5.43
CA GLU A 122 4.36 0.33 -4.75
C GLU A 122 4.60 -0.79 -3.72
N ILE A 123 3.65 -1.06 -2.84
CA ILE A 123 3.83 -2.11 -1.82
C ILE A 123 3.82 -3.52 -2.42
N SER A 124 3.05 -3.75 -3.49
CA SER A 124 3.04 -5.04 -4.19
C SER A 124 4.37 -5.32 -4.88
N GLN A 125 5.01 -4.30 -5.42
CA GLN A 125 6.37 -4.40 -5.96
C GLN A 125 7.37 -4.75 -4.84
N VAL A 126 7.34 -4.07 -3.70
CA VAL A 126 8.17 -4.41 -2.53
C VAL A 126 7.98 -5.88 -2.11
N MET A 127 6.73 -6.33 -1.99
CA MET A 127 6.42 -7.72 -1.64
C MET A 127 7.04 -8.72 -2.62
N SER A 128 6.96 -8.41 -3.92
CA SER A 128 7.53 -9.23 -4.99
C SER A 128 9.06 -9.27 -4.92
N GLU A 129 9.71 -8.12 -4.78
CA GLU A 129 11.18 -8.01 -4.70
C GLU A 129 11.75 -8.69 -3.46
N VAL A 130 11.06 -8.57 -2.31
CA VAL A 130 11.43 -9.29 -1.07
C VAL A 130 11.27 -10.80 -1.26
N LYS A 131 10.17 -11.25 -1.89
CA LYS A 131 9.93 -12.67 -2.19
C LYS A 131 11.01 -13.26 -3.08
N LEU A 132 11.46 -12.50 -4.08
CA LEU A 132 12.52 -12.91 -5.03
C LEU A 132 13.93 -12.82 -4.41
N GLY A 133 14.09 -12.17 -3.25
CA GLY A 133 15.38 -11.98 -2.59
C GLY A 133 16.21 -10.84 -3.18
N HIS A 134 15.63 -10.02 -4.05
CA HIS A 134 16.29 -8.87 -4.65
C HIS A 134 16.30 -7.66 -3.70
N LEU A 135 15.28 -7.54 -2.85
CA LEU A 135 15.16 -6.49 -1.84
C LEU A 135 15.33 -7.06 -0.43
N LYS A 136 16.25 -6.46 0.32
CA LYS A 136 16.43 -6.76 1.75
C LYS A 136 15.64 -5.74 2.57
N GLY A 137 14.74 -6.20 3.42
CA GLY A 137 13.93 -5.33 4.25
C GLY A 137 12.68 -6.03 4.75
N ARG A 138 11.99 -5.37 5.66
CA ARG A 138 10.68 -5.79 6.15
C ARG A 138 9.63 -4.87 5.57
N PHE A 139 8.43 -5.38 5.41
CA PHE A 139 7.30 -4.56 4.99
C PHE A 139 6.09 -4.79 5.90
N ALA A 140 5.24 -3.77 6.01
CA ALA A 140 4.04 -3.84 6.80
C ALA A 140 2.94 -2.93 6.24
N PHE A 141 1.70 -3.28 6.54
CA PHE A 141 0.52 -2.49 6.29
C PHE A 141 0.09 -1.83 7.59
N LEU A 142 0.02 -0.50 7.63
CA LEU A 142 -0.62 0.23 8.71
C LEU A 142 -2.14 0.13 8.50
N ASP A 143 -2.74 -0.85 9.19
CA ASP A 143 -4.14 -1.22 9.07
C ASP A 143 -5.04 -0.31 9.93
N PHE A 144 -4.88 0.99 9.71
CA PHE A 144 -5.66 2.00 10.41
C PHE A 144 -7.15 1.88 10.03
N ASN A 145 -8.01 1.82 11.03
CA ASN A 145 -9.46 1.61 10.88
C ASN A 145 -9.84 0.33 10.10
N GLY A 146 -8.96 -0.68 10.02
CA GLY A 146 -9.23 -1.91 9.29
C GLY A 146 -9.17 -1.76 7.76
N TYR A 147 -8.55 -0.69 7.26
CA TYR A 147 -8.48 -0.38 5.83
C TYR A 147 -7.91 -1.53 4.99
N TYR A 148 -6.93 -2.25 5.52
CA TYR A 148 -6.24 -3.34 4.83
C TYR A 148 -6.80 -4.74 5.13
N GLN A 149 -7.91 -4.88 5.88
CA GLN A 149 -8.50 -6.20 6.13
C GLN A 149 -8.92 -6.92 4.84
N PRO A 150 -9.51 -6.27 3.80
CA PRO A 150 -9.78 -6.91 2.51
C PRO A 150 -8.50 -7.39 1.81
N MET A 151 -7.40 -6.63 1.89
CA MET A 151 -6.11 -7.02 1.33
C MET A 151 -5.56 -8.24 2.03
N LYS A 152 -5.64 -8.29 3.36
CA LYS A 152 -5.23 -9.46 4.15
C LYS A 152 -6.00 -10.71 3.73
N ALA A 153 -7.32 -10.60 3.62
CA ALA A 153 -8.17 -11.71 3.16
C ALA A 153 -7.79 -12.17 1.73
N PHE A 154 -7.46 -11.21 0.84
CA PHE A 154 -7.02 -11.55 -0.52
C PHE A 154 -5.67 -12.28 -0.53
N LEU A 155 -4.70 -11.86 0.29
CA LEU A 155 -3.43 -12.56 0.42
C LEU A 155 -3.60 -13.98 1.01
N GLU A 156 -4.50 -14.15 1.97
CA GLU A 156 -4.87 -15.46 2.51
C GLU A 156 -5.49 -16.36 1.43
N ALA A 157 -6.38 -15.80 0.59
CA ALA A 157 -6.95 -16.53 -0.54
C ALA A 157 -5.90 -16.96 -1.57
N MET A 158 -4.84 -16.18 -1.80
CA MET A 158 -3.73 -16.60 -2.67
C MET A 158 -3.01 -17.86 -2.12
N VAL A 159 -2.91 -17.99 -0.81
CA VAL A 159 -2.35 -19.18 -0.16
C VAL A 159 -3.29 -20.36 -0.33
N ASP A 160 -4.58 -20.19 -0.03
CA ASP A 160 -5.59 -21.23 -0.10
C ASP A 160 -5.73 -21.79 -1.53
N GLN A 161 -5.55 -20.95 -2.54
CA GLN A 161 -5.56 -21.34 -3.95
C GLN A 161 -4.21 -21.84 -4.47
N GLY A 162 -3.16 -21.86 -3.63
CA GLY A 162 -1.84 -22.41 -3.99
C GLY A 162 -0.95 -21.49 -4.85
N PHE A 163 -1.30 -20.19 -4.99
CA PHE A 163 -0.48 -19.23 -5.77
C PHE A 163 0.70 -18.67 -4.98
N VAL A 164 0.64 -18.69 -3.64
CA VAL A 164 1.67 -18.14 -2.76
C VAL A 164 1.88 -19.05 -1.56
N ASP A 165 3.14 -19.29 -1.17
CA ASP A 165 3.45 -19.97 0.09
C ASP A 165 3.01 -19.16 1.30
N ALA A 166 2.42 -19.79 2.31
CA ALA A 166 1.96 -19.17 3.54
C ALA A 166 3.05 -18.36 4.28
N LYS A 167 4.32 -18.74 4.14
CA LYS A 167 5.46 -18.01 4.74
C LYS A 167 5.55 -16.56 4.28
N TRP A 168 5.17 -16.26 3.02
CA TRP A 168 5.23 -14.93 2.45
C TRP A 168 4.07 -14.03 2.93
N VAL A 169 2.90 -14.61 3.13
CA VAL A 169 1.76 -13.89 3.72
C VAL A 169 1.99 -13.64 5.21
N LYS A 170 2.62 -14.58 5.92
CA LYS A 170 3.05 -14.38 7.32
C LYS A 170 4.11 -13.28 7.48
N ALA A 171 4.92 -13.03 6.44
CA ALA A 171 5.88 -11.92 6.43
C ALA A 171 5.21 -10.54 6.29
N ALA A 172 3.97 -10.48 5.79
CA ALA A 172 3.17 -9.27 5.68
C ALA A 172 2.55 -8.93 7.05
N ALA A 173 3.15 -7.99 7.77
CA ALA A 173 2.61 -7.54 9.05
C ALA A 173 1.46 -6.54 8.84
N PHE A 174 0.32 -6.76 9.51
CA PHE A 174 -0.81 -5.83 9.53
C PHE A 174 -0.88 -5.17 10.91
N LEU A 175 -0.55 -3.88 10.97
CA LEU A 175 -0.32 -3.12 12.19
C LEU A 175 -1.49 -2.19 12.46
N PRO A 176 -2.32 -2.44 13.48
CA PRO A 176 -3.54 -1.66 13.71
C PRO A 176 -3.27 -0.28 14.34
N SER A 177 -2.04 0.03 14.74
CA SER A 177 -1.71 1.27 15.43
C SER A 177 -0.21 1.58 15.39
N LEU A 178 0.16 2.82 15.74
CA LEU A 178 1.57 3.22 15.93
C LEU A 178 2.24 2.46 17.08
N GLY A 179 1.48 2.05 18.11
CA GLY A 179 2.00 1.19 19.17
C GLY A 179 2.40 -0.19 18.63
N ALA A 180 1.61 -0.77 17.72
CA ALA A 180 1.97 -2.00 17.02
C ALA A 180 3.18 -1.82 16.11
N LEU A 181 3.29 -0.67 15.43
CA LEU A 181 4.49 -0.32 14.65
C LEU A 181 5.74 -0.26 15.53
N SER A 182 5.66 0.38 16.72
CA SER A 182 6.77 0.42 17.67
C SER A 182 7.23 -0.97 18.09
N ALA A 183 6.29 -1.89 18.36
CA ALA A 183 6.61 -3.28 18.70
C ALA A 183 7.26 -4.00 17.51
N PHE A 184 6.71 -3.83 16.32
CA PHE A 184 7.24 -4.42 15.08
C PHE A 184 8.66 -3.95 14.78
N VAL A 185 8.92 -2.64 14.86
CA VAL A 185 10.26 -2.07 14.68
C VAL A 185 11.25 -2.61 15.69
N ALA A 186 10.86 -2.73 16.96
CA ALA A 186 11.67 -3.28 18.02
C ALA A 186 11.90 -4.80 17.94
N GLY A 187 11.34 -5.49 16.92
CA GLY A 187 11.43 -6.95 16.79
C GLY A 187 10.73 -7.71 17.91
N ARG A 188 9.73 -7.09 18.58
CA ARG A 188 8.90 -7.72 19.60
C ARG A 188 7.71 -8.43 18.93
N GLU A 189 7.23 -9.52 19.52
CA GLU A 189 5.99 -10.15 19.07
C GLU A 189 4.85 -9.14 19.12
N LEU A 190 4.07 -9.13 18.03
CA LEU A 190 2.86 -8.31 17.98
C LEU A 190 1.82 -8.91 18.93
N PRO A 191 1.14 -8.10 19.74
CA PRO A 191 0.02 -8.60 20.53
C PRO A 191 -1.02 -9.22 19.58
N PRO A 192 -1.67 -10.33 19.98
CA PRO A 192 -2.71 -10.95 19.15
C PRO A 192 -3.73 -9.87 18.79
N ASN A 193 -4.03 -9.76 17.51
CA ASN A 193 -5.03 -8.81 17.01
C ASN A 193 -6.39 -9.20 17.60
N ARG A 194 -6.78 -8.58 18.72
CA ARG A 194 -8.12 -8.66 19.29
C ARG A 194 -9.05 -7.79 18.45
N GLY A 195 -9.15 -8.12 17.15
CA GLY A 195 -10.21 -7.57 16.32
C GLY A 195 -11.52 -7.79 17.09
N LYS A 196 -12.26 -6.71 17.35
CA LYS A 196 -13.66 -6.86 17.74
C LYS A 196 -14.27 -7.74 16.67
N ARG A 197 -14.55 -9.00 16.98
CA ARG A 197 -15.41 -9.85 16.16
C ARG A 197 -16.72 -9.07 16.10
N GLY A 198 -16.91 -8.34 15.01
CA GLY A 198 -18.22 -7.85 14.67
C GLY A 198 -19.13 -9.06 14.74
N ALA A 199 -20.17 -8.99 15.57
CA ALA A 199 -21.13 -10.04 15.73
C ALA A 199 -21.59 -10.44 14.33
N ILE A 200 -21.14 -11.60 13.86
CA ILE A 200 -21.77 -12.30 12.74
C ILE A 200 -23.13 -12.68 13.33
N LEU A 201 -24.14 -11.86 13.00
CA LEU A 201 -25.51 -12.23 13.21
C LEU A 201 -25.70 -13.60 12.55
N SER A 202 -25.86 -14.61 13.38
CA SER A 202 -26.32 -15.91 12.95
C SER A 202 -27.71 -15.71 12.31
N ARG A 203 -27.76 -15.61 11.00
CA ARG A 203 -28.99 -15.74 10.26
C ARG A 203 -29.37 -17.22 10.17
N SER A 204 -29.90 -17.73 11.25
CA SER A 204 -30.89 -18.77 11.21
C SER A 204 -32.24 -18.08 11.34
N ASP A 205 -32.74 -17.51 10.27
CA ASP A 205 -34.15 -17.21 10.11
C ASP A 205 -34.51 -17.41 8.65
N THR A 206 -35.33 -18.41 8.46
CA THR A 206 -36.12 -18.79 7.32
C THR A 206 -36.45 -17.62 6.38
N VAL A 207 -35.85 -17.62 5.21
CA VAL A 207 -36.34 -16.82 4.07
C VAL A 207 -37.41 -17.64 3.37
N SER A 208 -38.65 -17.47 3.82
CA SER A 208 -39.84 -17.79 3.02
C SER A 208 -40.09 -16.65 2.04
N SER A 209 -40.03 -17.02 0.75
CA SER A 209 -40.73 -16.38 -0.38
C SER A 209 -40.95 -14.87 -0.38
N VAL A 210 -40.18 -14.15 -1.20
CA VAL A 210 -40.67 -13.24 -2.25
C VAL A 210 -39.51 -12.90 -3.19
N LEU A 211 -39.41 -13.63 -4.30
CA LEU A 211 -38.64 -13.19 -5.47
C LEU A 211 -39.57 -12.35 -6.34
N PRO A 212 -39.25 -11.11 -6.70
CA PRO A 212 -39.94 -10.44 -7.76
C PRO A 212 -39.54 -11.07 -9.11
N THR A 213 -40.50 -11.55 -9.83
CA THR A 213 -40.40 -12.08 -11.21
C THR A 213 -39.83 -11.01 -12.13
N MET A 214 -38.63 -11.25 -12.66
CA MET A 214 -38.12 -10.48 -13.79
C MET A 214 -38.85 -10.84 -15.07
N PRO A 215 -39.20 -9.90 -15.95
CA PRO A 215 -39.86 -10.18 -17.20
C PRO A 215 -38.93 -10.90 -18.17
N GLN A 216 -39.39 -12.03 -18.68
CA GLN A 216 -38.73 -12.85 -19.69
C GLN A 216 -38.51 -12.04 -20.99
N ARG A 217 -37.26 -11.75 -21.32
CA ARG A 217 -36.86 -11.17 -22.60
C ARG A 217 -36.89 -12.26 -23.66
N LYS A 218 -37.86 -12.17 -24.59
CA LYS A 218 -38.02 -13.05 -25.76
C LYS A 218 -36.71 -13.18 -26.53
N LYS A 219 -36.20 -14.43 -26.67
CA LYS A 219 -35.12 -14.79 -27.58
C LYS A 219 -35.51 -14.49 -29.02
N ARG A 220 -34.84 -13.54 -29.64
CA ARG A 220 -34.83 -13.43 -31.12
C ARG A 220 -33.66 -14.31 -31.59
N MET A 221 -34.00 -15.41 -32.24
CA MET A 221 -33.07 -16.18 -33.08
C MET A 221 -32.69 -15.31 -34.27
N SER A 222 -31.39 -15.08 -34.48
CA SER A 222 -30.84 -14.71 -35.79
C SER A 222 -29.51 -15.42 -35.99
N SER A 223 -29.58 -16.30 -36.94
CA SER A 223 -28.63 -16.94 -37.86
C SER A 223 -27.14 -16.60 -37.68
N THR A 224 -26.42 -17.67 -37.47
CA THR A 224 -24.99 -17.88 -37.69
C THR A 224 -24.54 -17.46 -39.09
N ARG A 225 -23.46 -16.65 -39.17
CA ARG A 225 -22.57 -16.62 -40.33
C ARG A 225 -21.16 -16.87 -39.86
N PRO A 226 -20.38 -17.70 -40.58
CA PRO A 226 -19.03 -18.02 -40.21
C PRO A 226 -18.02 -16.91 -40.61
N CYS A 227 -17.01 -16.72 -39.78
CA CYS A 227 -15.90 -15.81 -40.03
C CYS A 227 -14.97 -16.48 -41.06
N THR A 228 -14.94 -15.98 -42.27
CA THR A 228 -13.89 -16.34 -43.24
C THR A 228 -12.77 -15.30 -43.18
N ALA A 229 -11.57 -15.79 -42.98
CA ALA A 229 -10.35 -15.02 -43.14
C ALA A 229 -10.22 -14.51 -44.58
N ASN A 230 -9.85 -13.25 -44.75
CA ASN A 230 -9.34 -12.78 -46.04
C ASN A 230 -8.05 -11.98 -45.85
N THR A 231 -6.98 -12.62 -46.27
CA THR A 231 -5.66 -12.07 -46.46
C THR A 231 -5.69 -11.20 -47.74
N ALA A 232 -5.28 -9.95 -47.66
CA ALA A 232 -4.85 -9.20 -48.82
C ALA A 232 -3.73 -8.24 -48.44
N ILE A 233 -2.54 -8.61 -48.85
CA ILE A 233 -1.34 -7.76 -49.00
C ILE A 233 -1.55 -6.89 -50.23
N SER A 234 -1.34 -5.58 -50.13
CA SER A 234 -1.02 -4.75 -51.30
C SER A 234 -0.10 -3.60 -50.90
N SER A 235 0.99 -3.57 -51.62
CA SER A 235 2.13 -2.67 -51.66
C SER A 235 1.81 -1.22 -52.07
N VAL A 236 2.55 -0.34 -51.47
CA VAL A 236 3.26 0.91 -51.87
C VAL A 236 3.02 1.43 -53.34
N PRO A 237 3.03 2.77 -53.58
CA PRO A 237 4.28 3.54 -53.47
C PRO A 237 4.29 4.63 -52.39
#